data_13e03c8c61be448a2f24343f6898c4ee
#
_entry.id   13e03c8c61be448a2f24343f6898c4ee
#
_cell.length_a   1.000
_cell.length_b   1.000
_cell.length_c   1.000
_cell.angle_alpha   90.00
_cell.angle_beta   90.00
_cell.angle_gamma   90.00
#
_symmetry.space_group_name_H-M   'P 1'
#
loop_
_entity.id
_entity.type
_entity.pdbx_description
1 polymer ?
#
loop_
_entity_poly.entity_id
_entity_poly.type
_entity_poly.pdbx_seq_one_letter_code
_entity_poly.pdbx_strand_id
1 'polypeptide(L)'
;MMTRRVLIGSAAGLLLADELVAAQAGASGPRVVFEHDVPDLTMKGWSASGVEVSYAPGQSSPPHRHPGITIAYVLEGEIRSKVGDEPEKTYTVGEMFIETPNQLHAVSRNASDTKPAKLLAVMLSEKGKPRTAQEK
;
A
#
# COMPACT_ATOMS: atom_id res chain seq x y z
N MET A 1 -76.44 -40.14 1.72
CA MET A 1 -75.93 -38.79 2.06
C MET A 1 -74.43 -38.84 2.12
N MET A 2 -73.74 -38.44 1.05
CA MET A 2 -72.23 -38.46 0.93
C MET A 2 -71.74 -37.05 0.97
N THR A 3 -71.04 -36.69 2.03
CA THR A 3 -70.36 -35.40 2.17
C THR A 3 -68.95 -35.51 1.58
N ARG A 4 -68.68 -34.81 0.48
CA ARG A 4 -67.34 -34.67 -0.15
C ARG A 4 -66.54 -33.69 0.69
N ARG A 5 -65.46 -34.17 1.25
CA ARG A 5 -64.35 -33.30 1.80
C ARG A 5 -63.45 -32.83 0.67
N VAL A 6 -63.44 -31.56 0.46
CA VAL A 6 -62.46 -30.89 -0.43
C VAL A 6 -61.17 -30.69 0.35
N LEU A 7 -60.12 -31.32 -0.10
CA LEU A 7 -58.73 -31.06 0.36
C LEU A 7 -58.19 -29.84 -0.37
N ILE A 8 -57.96 -28.77 0.36
CA ILE A 8 -57.25 -27.59 -0.15
C ILE A 8 -55.76 -27.85 0.06
N GLY A 9 -55.06 -28.13 -1.04
CA GLY A 9 -53.63 -28.23 -1.06
C GLY A 9 -53.00 -26.82 -0.97
N SER A 10 -52.33 -26.54 0.13
CA SER A 10 -51.49 -25.37 0.24
C SER A 10 -50.21 -25.61 -0.53
N ALA A 11 -50.05 -24.96 -1.67
CA ALA A 11 -48.75 -24.85 -2.35
C ALA A 11 -47.91 -23.84 -1.58
N ALA A 12 -46.95 -24.34 -0.84
CA ALA A 12 -45.86 -23.51 -0.29
C ALA A 12 -44.97 -23.07 -1.43
N GLY A 13 -45.12 -21.84 -1.87
CA GLY A 13 -44.20 -21.20 -2.81
C GLY A 13 -42.90 -20.96 -2.12
N LEU A 14 -41.85 -21.66 -2.58
CA LEU A 14 -40.46 -21.39 -2.22
C LEU A 14 -40.06 -20.08 -2.91
N LEU A 15 -40.11 -18.99 -2.18
CA LEU A 15 -39.50 -17.74 -2.60
C LEU A 15 -37.98 -17.93 -2.47
N LEU A 16 -37.30 -18.23 -3.58
CA LEU A 16 -35.89 -18.07 -3.71
C LEU A 16 -35.61 -16.57 -3.63
N ALA A 17 -35.16 -16.13 -2.47
CA ALA A 17 -34.53 -14.84 -2.33
C ALA A 17 -33.26 -14.88 -3.17
N ASP A 18 -33.32 -14.34 -4.38
CA ASP A 18 -32.12 -13.89 -5.09
C ASP A 18 -31.49 -12.78 -4.21
N GLU A 19 -30.54 -13.19 -3.37
CA GLU A 19 -29.61 -12.23 -2.80
C GLU A 19 -28.82 -11.64 -3.98
N LEU A 20 -29.30 -10.51 -4.48
CA LEU A 20 -28.46 -9.60 -5.27
C LEU A 20 -27.28 -9.25 -4.36
N VAL A 21 -26.16 -9.95 -4.56
CA VAL A 21 -24.86 -9.44 -4.18
C VAL A 21 -24.63 -8.19 -5.05
N ALA A 22 -25.12 -7.06 -4.56
CA ALA A 22 -24.75 -5.77 -5.08
C ALA A 22 -23.24 -5.69 -4.85
N ALA A 23 -22.47 -5.95 -5.91
CA ALA A 23 -21.07 -5.57 -5.96
C ALA A 23 -21.05 -4.09 -5.58
N GLN A 24 -20.57 -3.78 -4.40
CA GLN A 24 -20.32 -2.40 -3.99
C GLN A 24 -19.30 -1.87 -5.00
N ALA A 25 -19.78 -1.23 -6.05
CA ALA A 25 -18.95 -0.39 -6.88
C ALA A 25 -18.28 0.57 -5.92
N GLY A 26 -16.95 0.44 -5.76
CA GLY A 26 -16.17 1.25 -4.84
C GLY A 26 -16.53 2.71 -5.08
N ALA A 27 -16.76 3.47 -4.02
CA ALA A 27 -17.17 4.86 -4.09
C ALA A 27 -16.24 5.59 -5.08
N SER A 28 -16.82 6.10 -6.15
CA SER A 28 -16.07 6.91 -7.12
C SER A 28 -15.74 8.25 -6.50
N GLY A 29 -14.47 8.68 -6.59
CA GLY A 29 -14.01 9.97 -6.09
C GLY A 29 -12.67 9.86 -5.37
N PRO A 30 -12.08 11.00 -5.00
CA PRO A 30 -10.81 11.03 -4.31
C PRO A 30 -10.97 10.51 -2.87
N ARG A 31 -9.99 9.72 -2.43
CA ARG A 31 -9.85 9.29 -1.04
C ARG A 31 -8.43 9.46 -0.56
N VAL A 32 -8.23 9.84 0.69
CA VAL A 32 -6.91 9.87 1.32
C VAL A 32 -6.50 8.41 1.57
N VAL A 33 -5.38 7.99 0.99
CA VAL A 33 -4.80 6.64 1.17
C VAL A 33 -3.61 6.64 2.10
N PHE A 34 -3.02 7.82 2.36
CA PHE A 34 -1.89 8.00 3.24
C PHE A 34 -1.87 9.44 3.74
N GLU A 35 -1.53 9.63 5.02
CA GLU A 35 -1.32 10.92 5.66
C GLU A 35 -0.19 10.78 6.69
N HIS A 36 0.70 11.75 6.73
CA HIS A 36 1.80 11.79 7.67
C HIS A 36 2.31 13.22 7.83
N ASP A 37 2.58 13.62 9.05
CA ASP A 37 3.20 14.91 9.33
C ASP A 37 4.63 14.94 8.79
N VAL A 38 5.00 16.06 8.18
CA VAL A 38 6.36 16.28 7.74
C VAL A 38 7.03 17.34 8.64
N PRO A 39 8.35 17.27 8.87
CA PRO A 39 9.03 18.27 9.66
C PRO A 39 9.00 19.64 8.99
N ASP A 40 9.16 20.71 9.77
CA ASP A 40 9.32 22.06 9.25
C ASP A 40 10.56 22.15 8.37
N LEU A 41 10.36 22.41 7.07
CA LEU A 41 11.42 22.50 6.09
C LEU A 41 11.26 23.72 5.19
N THR A 42 12.38 24.36 4.88
CA THR A 42 12.43 25.38 3.83
C THR A 42 12.78 24.72 2.51
N MET A 43 11.85 24.69 1.57
CA MET A 43 11.99 23.97 0.29
C MET A 43 12.71 24.80 -0.80
N LYS A 44 13.31 25.93 -0.45
CA LYS A 44 14.10 26.73 -1.39
C LYS A 44 15.32 25.93 -1.88
N GLY A 45 15.43 25.80 -3.20
CA GLY A 45 16.53 25.03 -3.81
C GLY A 45 16.34 23.52 -3.81
N TRP A 46 15.13 23.04 -3.47
CA TRP A 46 14.80 21.61 -3.52
C TRP A 46 14.28 21.22 -4.90
N SER A 47 14.25 19.93 -5.12
CA SER A 47 13.66 19.28 -6.30
C SER A 47 12.93 18.01 -5.90
N ALA A 48 11.91 17.64 -6.68
CA ALA A 48 11.25 16.35 -6.59
C ALA A 48 11.81 15.40 -7.65
N SER A 49 11.97 14.13 -7.32
CA SER A 49 12.36 13.06 -8.23
C SER A 49 11.49 11.83 -7.98
N GLY A 50 11.04 11.17 -9.05
CA GLY A 50 10.44 9.84 -8.97
C GLY A 50 11.50 8.79 -9.30
N VAL A 51 11.68 7.81 -8.43
CA VAL A 51 12.62 6.70 -8.62
C VAL A 51 11.84 5.39 -8.49
N GLU A 52 11.81 4.61 -9.55
CA GLU A 52 11.25 3.26 -9.51
C GLU A 52 12.33 2.29 -9.03
N VAL A 53 12.03 1.54 -7.97
CA VAL A 53 12.92 0.52 -7.40
C VAL A 53 12.27 -0.84 -7.61
N SER A 54 12.96 -1.70 -8.35
CA SER A 54 12.54 -3.09 -8.61
C SER A 54 13.40 -4.05 -7.81
N TYR A 55 12.75 -4.99 -7.14
CA TYR A 55 13.39 -6.06 -6.39
C TYR A 55 13.05 -7.42 -7.02
N ALA A 56 14.07 -8.16 -7.40
CA ALA A 56 13.92 -9.58 -7.70
C ALA A 56 13.47 -10.35 -6.44
N PRO A 57 12.98 -11.60 -6.57
CA PRO A 57 12.68 -12.45 -5.43
C PRO A 57 13.83 -12.50 -4.42
N GLY A 58 13.56 -12.26 -3.14
CA GLY A 58 14.54 -12.26 -2.06
C GLY A 58 15.53 -11.09 -2.03
N GLN A 59 15.49 -10.19 -3.00
CA GLN A 59 16.44 -9.06 -3.09
C GLN A 59 16.15 -7.99 -2.03
N SER A 60 17.22 -7.36 -1.54
CA SER A 60 17.17 -6.25 -0.58
C SER A 60 18.11 -5.10 -0.99
N SER A 61 17.80 -3.89 -0.53
CA SER A 61 18.74 -2.78 -0.48
C SER A 61 19.55 -2.84 0.82
N PRO A 62 20.81 -2.42 0.82
CA PRO A 62 21.56 -2.26 2.05
C PRO A 62 20.95 -1.14 2.91
N PRO A 63 21.20 -1.13 4.23
CA PRO A 63 20.77 -0.04 5.12
C PRO A 63 21.28 1.32 4.61
N HIS A 64 20.41 2.31 4.62
CA HIS A 64 20.72 3.63 4.06
C HIS A 64 19.88 4.73 4.71
N ARG A 65 20.19 5.99 4.36
CA ARG A 65 19.45 7.19 4.77
C ARG A 65 19.18 8.07 3.56
N HIS A 66 18.09 8.80 3.61
CA HIS A 66 17.81 9.88 2.66
C HIS A 66 17.98 11.22 3.38
N PRO A 67 18.87 12.13 2.89
CA PRO A 67 18.99 13.48 3.46
C PRO A 67 17.71 14.32 3.35
N GLY A 68 16.88 14.03 2.37
CA GLY A 68 15.57 14.64 2.16
C GLY A 68 14.41 13.77 2.62
N ILE A 69 13.21 14.07 2.11
CA ILE A 69 12.00 13.28 2.36
C ILE A 69 11.83 12.27 1.24
N THR A 70 11.51 11.03 1.58
CA THR A 70 11.14 9.99 0.61
C THR A 70 9.75 9.47 0.94
N ILE A 71 8.85 9.46 -0.03
CA ILE A 71 7.53 8.85 0.07
C ILE A 71 7.51 7.67 -0.88
N ALA A 72 7.32 6.47 -0.35
CA ALA A 72 7.28 5.23 -1.12
C ALA A 72 5.84 4.76 -1.32
N TYR A 73 5.54 4.32 -2.54
CA TYR A 73 4.25 3.74 -2.94
C TYR A 73 4.50 2.37 -3.57
N VAL A 74 3.88 1.32 -3.06
CA VAL A 74 4.07 -0.04 -3.58
C VAL A 74 3.26 -0.21 -4.87
N LEU A 75 3.96 -0.54 -5.96
CA LEU A 75 3.40 -0.74 -7.30
C LEU A 75 3.14 -2.22 -7.61
N GLU A 76 3.97 -3.12 -7.08
CA GLU A 76 3.92 -4.56 -7.36
C GLU A 76 4.45 -5.36 -6.19
N GLY A 77 3.83 -6.52 -5.92
CA GLY A 77 4.28 -7.44 -4.89
C GLY A 77 4.16 -6.89 -3.49
N GLU A 78 5.12 -7.23 -2.63
CA GLU A 78 5.13 -6.87 -1.22
C GLU A 78 6.52 -6.38 -0.81
N ILE A 79 6.58 -5.25 -0.15
CA ILE A 79 7.82 -4.64 0.35
C ILE A 79 7.86 -4.73 1.87
N ARG A 80 8.92 -5.32 2.41
CA ARG A 80 9.21 -5.27 3.84
C ARG A 80 10.12 -4.09 4.13
N SER A 81 9.71 -3.22 5.04
CA SER A 81 10.41 -1.98 5.36
C SER A 81 10.48 -1.74 6.87
N LYS A 82 11.61 -1.18 7.31
CA LYS A 82 11.81 -0.65 8.65
C LYS A 82 12.51 0.69 8.55
N VAL A 83 11.84 1.76 9.00
CA VAL A 83 12.33 3.14 8.97
C VAL A 83 12.39 3.68 10.40
N GLY A 84 13.54 4.21 10.80
CA GLY A 84 13.74 4.76 12.13
C GLY A 84 13.44 3.76 13.23
N ASP A 85 12.73 4.21 14.25
CA ASP A 85 12.32 3.41 15.41
C ASP A 85 11.00 2.65 15.20
N GLU A 86 10.35 2.85 14.03
CA GLU A 86 9.11 2.14 13.72
C GLU A 86 9.35 0.63 13.60
N PRO A 87 8.36 -0.19 13.95
CA PRO A 87 8.46 -1.63 13.76
C PRO A 87 8.58 -1.98 12.27
N GLU A 88 9.28 -3.07 11.98
CA GLU A 88 9.31 -3.63 10.64
C GLU A 88 7.89 -4.01 10.20
N LYS A 89 7.49 -3.57 9.00
CA LYS A 89 6.16 -3.80 8.43
C LYS A 89 6.27 -4.27 6.98
N THR A 90 5.33 -5.09 6.54
CA THR A 90 5.12 -5.45 5.14
C THR A 90 4.05 -4.55 4.55
N TYR A 91 4.37 -3.94 3.41
CA TYR A 91 3.49 -3.07 2.62
C TYR A 91 3.11 -3.77 1.33
N THR A 92 1.82 -3.77 1.02
CA THR A 92 1.26 -4.36 -0.20
C THR A 92 0.94 -3.29 -1.25
N VAL A 93 0.55 -3.71 -2.46
CA VAL A 93 0.20 -2.78 -3.56
C VAL A 93 -0.83 -1.75 -3.10
N GLY A 94 -0.54 -0.47 -3.36
CA GLY A 94 -1.38 0.67 -2.97
C GLY A 94 -1.10 1.22 -1.57
N GLU A 95 -0.29 0.55 -0.75
CA GLU A 95 0.16 1.07 0.53
C GLU A 95 1.39 1.98 0.38
N MET A 96 1.57 2.87 1.34
CA MET A 96 2.62 3.88 1.34
C MET A 96 3.34 3.92 2.68
N PHE A 97 4.59 4.39 2.66
CA PHE A 97 5.35 4.77 3.85
C PHE A 97 6.20 6.00 3.54
N ILE A 98 6.70 6.65 4.59
CA ILE A 98 7.53 7.84 4.50
C ILE A 98 8.85 7.65 5.25
N GLU A 99 9.89 8.24 4.73
CA GLU A 99 11.18 8.42 5.37
C GLU A 99 11.42 9.91 5.52
N THR A 100 11.43 10.40 6.75
CA THR A 100 11.77 11.79 7.02
C THR A 100 13.30 11.97 7.02
N PRO A 101 13.82 13.21 6.91
CA PRO A 101 15.24 13.42 6.66
C PRO A 101 16.15 12.68 7.64
N ASN A 102 17.13 11.97 7.09
CA ASN A 102 18.17 11.23 7.80
C ASN A 102 17.70 10.07 8.70
N GLN A 103 16.44 9.65 8.63
CA GLN A 103 16.04 8.40 9.28
C GLN A 103 16.78 7.20 8.67
N LEU A 104 17.14 6.24 9.51
CA LEU A 104 17.73 5.00 9.04
C LEU A 104 16.65 4.13 8.41
N HIS A 105 16.78 3.82 7.12
CA HIS A 105 16.03 2.76 6.46
C HIS A 105 16.79 1.44 6.64
N ALA A 106 16.56 0.80 7.77
CA ALA A 106 17.31 -0.39 8.17
C ALA A 106 16.94 -1.63 7.36
N VAL A 107 15.68 -1.72 6.90
CA VAL A 107 15.17 -2.82 6.08
C VAL A 107 14.40 -2.24 4.90
N SER A 108 14.82 -2.62 3.69
CA SER A 108 14.09 -2.37 2.45
C SER A 108 14.29 -3.57 1.53
N ARG A 109 13.29 -4.43 1.40
CA ARG A 109 13.44 -5.66 0.64
C ARG A 109 12.12 -6.17 0.07
N ASN A 110 12.22 -7.02 -0.94
CA ASN A 110 11.13 -7.87 -1.35
C ASN A 110 10.74 -8.83 -0.20
N ALA A 111 9.47 -8.88 0.16
CA ALA A 111 8.98 -9.81 1.19
C ALA A 111 8.85 -11.25 0.67
N SER A 112 8.86 -11.43 -0.67
CA SER A 112 8.70 -12.73 -1.33
C SER A 112 10.04 -13.26 -1.87
N ASP A 113 10.27 -14.56 -1.69
CA ASP A 113 11.42 -15.26 -2.28
C ASP A 113 11.10 -15.85 -3.69
N THR A 114 9.87 -15.69 -4.17
CA THR A 114 9.40 -16.30 -5.42
C THR A 114 8.80 -15.33 -6.42
N LYS A 115 8.36 -14.14 -5.98
CA LYS A 115 7.70 -13.13 -6.81
C LYS A 115 8.47 -11.83 -6.79
N PRO A 116 8.51 -11.04 -7.88
CA PRO A 116 9.11 -9.72 -7.88
C PRO A 116 8.29 -8.72 -7.05
N ALA A 117 8.93 -7.63 -6.67
CA ALA A 117 8.27 -6.49 -6.05
C ALA A 117 8.81 -5.18 -6.62
N LYS A 118 8.00 -4.12 -6.55
CA LYS A 118 8.34 -2.81 -7.08
C LYS A 118 7.70 -1.71 -6.24
N LEU A 119 8.43 -0.63 -6.04
CA LEU A 119 7.90 0.59 -5.45
C LEU A 119 8.30 1.81 -6.28
N LEU A 120 7.51 2.89 -6.16
CA LEU A 120 7.87 4.24 -6.60
C LEU A 120 8.28 5.04 -5.36
N ALA A 121 9.51 5.53 -5.34
CA ALA A 121 10.00 6.48 -4.34
C ALA A 121 9.92 7.90 -4.91
N VAL A 122 9.05 8.73 -4.35
CA VAL A 122 9.02 10.18 -4.61
C VAL A 122 9.93 10.84 -3.60
N MET A 123 11.03 11.41 -4.09
CA MET A 123 12.09 11.95 -3.26
C MET A 123 12.15 13.48 -3.40
N LEU A 124 12.02 14.17 -2.28
CA LEU A 124 12.22 15.62 -2.16
C LEU A 124 13.61 15.85 -1.58
N SER A 125 14.51 16.47 -2.32
CA SER A 125 15.91 16.64 -1.90
C SER A 125 16.48 17.98 -2.36
N GLU A 126 17.45 18.50 -1.62
CA GLU A 126 18.20 19.68 -2.01
C GLU A 126 18.97 19.42 -3.31
N LYS A 127 18.96 20.39 -4.22
CA LYS A 127 19.76 20.32 -5.45
C LYS A 127 21.25 20.21 -5.12
N GLY A 128 21.95 19.32 -5.81
CA GLY A 128 23.38 19.09 -5.62
C GLY A 128 23.75 18.22 -4.40
N LYS A 129 22.78 17.78 -3.62
CA LYS A 129 23.00 16.80 -2.54
C LYS A 129 22.70 15.38 -3.01
N PRO A 130 23.37 14.36 -2.47
CA PRO A 130 23.03 12.98 -2.77
C PRO A 130 21.62 12.66 -2.29
N ARG A 131 20.87 11.87 -3.07
CA ARG A 131 19.53 11.42 -2.68
C ARG A 131 19.59 10.34 -1.62
N THR A 132 20.65 9.57 -1.57
CA THR A 132 20.84 8.42 -0.69
C THR A 132 22.26 8.40 -0.16
N ALA A 133 22.41 8.15 1.13
CA ALA A 133 23.67 7.89 1.79
C ALA A 133 23.66 6.47 2.36
N GLN A 134 24.67 5.65 2.01
CA GLN A 134 24.79 4.30 2.53
C GLN A 134 25.24 4.34 3.99
N GLU A 135 24.66 3.47 4.82
CA GLU A 135 25.16 3.24 6.19
C GLU A 135 26.43 2.38 6.09
N LYS A 136 27.44 2.72 6.88
CA LYS A 136 28.73 2.01 6.91
C LYS A 136 28.77 0.96 8.00
#